data_8197e77f6387cd8c5e22eb45c351fb15
#
_entry.id   8197e77f6387cd8c5e22eb45c351fb15
#
_cell.length_a   1.000
_cell.length_b   1.000
_cell.length_c   1.000
_cell.angle_alpha   90.00
_cell.angle_beta   90.00
_cell.angle_gamma   90.00
#
_symmetry.space_group_name_H-M   'P 1'
#
loop_
_entity.id
_entity.type
_entity.pdbx_description
1 polymer ?
#
loop_
_entity_poly.entity_id
_entity_poly.type
_entity_poly.pdbx_seq_one_letter_code
_entity_poly.pdbx_strand_id
1 'polypeptide(L)'
;MNYGVSRMYRRIESAKDLPKEWDGLCEKNIYMSRSFLTFMEKVNPCRQSYHLFYEGDRLYSCFMMFERRFNLFIFTKYKINMPMKFIYLPLSVSHPSIIWGEDKTEVAKALHKMKGIKIIINVDGEELEGFAKGHYLPICILENRWKTFEDYIGSMRASYRRRINQALEKGKSITYEELPDNRDFTDEMYGLYEQVFDHSEYSLEKLTADFFRNDISKTILLKIGGKTEAFLQLIEDRKNDMLIFEFCGYDYAIAHEYDIYYNMLATISRYAIEHGFRYVQFGQTAYDAKMKFGAKMFYNYYLLSHSNPLINWLIKRHNGFLQYKVTDYHFNVFKDENEN
;
A
#
# COMPACT_ATOMS: atom_id res chain seq x y z
N MET A 1 4.16 -43.00 17.81
CA MET A 1 5.37 -42.15 17.90
C MET A 1 5.15 -40.98 16.96
N ASN A 2 4.82 -39.81 17.49
CA ASN A 2 4.77 -38.58 16.67
C ASN A 2 6.21 -38.20 16.34
N TYR A 3 6.66 -38.51 15.15
CA TYR A 3 7.88 -37.90 14.61
C TYR A 3 7.60 -36.40 14.45
N GLY A 4 8.07 -35.61 15.39
CA GLY A 4 7.97 -34.15 15.30
C GLY A 4 8.63 -33.71 14.00
N VAL A 5 7.86 -33.13 13.09
CA VAL A 5 8.40 -32.57 11.85
C VAL A 5 9.42 -31.50 12.21
N SER A 6 10.64 -31.62 11.67
CA SER A 6 11.74 -30.67 11.95
C SER A 6 11.33 -29.27 11.48
N ARG A 7 11.35 -28.31 12.40
CA ARG A 7 11.14 -26.89 12.07
C ARG A 7 12.48 -26.19 11.94
N MET A 8 12.66 -25.47 10.85
CA MET A 8 13.89 -24.75 10.54
C MET A 8 13.60 -23.28 10.21
N TYR A 9 14.41 -22.41 10.76
CA TYR A 9 14.43 -20.99 10.40
C TYR A 9 15.69 -20.65 9.63
N ARG A 10 15.54 -19.91 8.53
CA ARG A 10 16.65 -19.43 7.69
C ARG A 10 16.51 -17.93 7.45
N ARG A 11 17.63 -17.21 7.54
CA ARG A 11 17.72 -15.80 7.15
C ARG A 11 18.57 -15.67 5.89
N ILE A 12 18.12 -14.83 4.95
CA ILE A 12 18.77 -14.53 3.68
C ILE A 12 18.92 -13.00 3.58
N GLU A 13 20.05 -12.54 3.06
CA GLU A 13 20.40 -11.11 3.02
C GLU A 13 20.22 -10.51 1.62
N SER A 14 19.92 -11.30 0.59
CA SER A 14 19.64 -10.81 -0.76
C SER A 14 18.49 -11.56 -1.42
N ALA A 15 17.62 -10.83 -2.10
CA ALA A 15 16.48 -11.39 -2.84
C ALA A 15 16.91 -12.38 -3.95
N LYS A 16 18.12 -12.21 -4.48
CA LYS A 16 18.69 -13.12 -5.50
C LYS A 16 18.92 -14.54 -4.96
N ASP A 17 19.14 -14.67 -3.66
CA ASP A 17 19.42 -15.94 -3.00
C ASP A 17 18.15 -16.62 -2.47
N LEU A 18 16.97 -15.98 -2.66
CA LEU A 18 15.69 -16.54 -2.27
C LEU A 18 15.38 -17.81 -3.11
N PRO A 19 14.89 -18.89 -2.46
CA PRO A 19 14.52 -20.11 -3.14
C PRO A 19 13.25 -19.92 -3.99
N LYS A 20 13.03 -20.81 -4.96
CA LYS A 20 11.86 -20.74 -5.86
C LYS A 20 10.54 -20.89 -5.11
N GLU A 21 10.52 -21.63 -4.02
CA GLU A 21 9.37 -21.87 -3.15
C GLU A 21 8.84 -20.56 -2.54
N TRP A 22 9.69 -19.52 -2.43
CA TRP A 22 9.29 -18.18 -2.01
C TRP A 22 8.22 -17.60 -2.93
N ASP A 23 8.40 -17.64 -4.24
CA ASP A 23 7.41 -17.12 -5.19
C ASP A 23 6.09 -17.88 -5.12
N GLY A 24 6.14 -19.21 -4.87
CA GLY A 24 4.94 -20.01 -4.68
C GLY A 24 4.15 -19.62 -3.42
N LEU A 25 4.86 -19.41 -2.31
CA LEU A 25 4.22 -18.96 -1.05
C LEU A 25 3.68 -17.54 -1.16
N CYS A 26 4.39 -16.65 -1.86
CA CYS A 26 4.07 -15.23 -2.02
C CYS A 26 3.22 -14.93 -3.27
N GLU A 27 2.71 -15.94 -3.97
CA GLU A 27 2.12 -15.80 -5.32
C GLU A 27 0.95 -14.77 -5.39
N LYS A 28 0.22 -14.57 -4.28
CA LYS A 28 -0.87 -13.57 -4.18
C LYS A 28 -0.41 -12.17 -3.76
N ASN A 29 0.90 -11.97 -3.59
CA ASN A 29 1.44 -10.67 -3.22
C ASN A 29 2.55 -10.27 -4.20
N ILE A 30 2.20 -9.47 -5.20
CA ILE A 30 3.09 -9.07 -6.28
C ILE A 30 4.37 -8.39 -5.76
N TYR A 31 4.26 -7.63 -4.67
CA TYR A 31 5.38 -6.93 -4.03
C TYR A 31 6.35 -7.85 -3.28
N MET A 32 5.93 -9.09 -3.00
CA MET A 32 6.76 -10.09 -2.35
C MET A 32 7.40 -11.07 -3.35
N SER A 33 7.21 -10.88 -4.66
CA SER A 33 7.91 -11.68 -5.67
C SER A 33 9.41 -11.43 -5.62
N ARG A 34 10.22 -12.47 -5.91
CA ARG A 34 11.70 -12.33 -5.93
C ARG A 34 12.18 -11.28 -6.92
N SER A 35 11.48 -11.13 -8.05
CA SER A 35 11.78 -10.11 -9.05
C SER A 35 11.58 -8.69 -8.49
N PHE A 36 10.44 -8.43 -7.84
CA PHE A 36 10.16 -7.14 -7.24
C PHE A 36 11.10 -6.82 -6.07
N LEU A 37 11.35 -7.80 -5.18
CA LEU A 37 12.28 -7.61 -4.06
C LEU A 37 13.72 -7.36 -4.54
N THR A 38 14.16 -8.02 -5.62
CA THR A 38 15.46 -7.77 -6.25
C THR A 38 15.54 -6.37 -6.86
N PHE A 39 14.43 -5.90 -7.46
CA PHE A 39 14.32 -4.53 -7.94
C PHE A 39 14.40 -3.54 -6.77
N MET A 40 13.65 -3.75 -5.69
CA MET A 40 13.66 -2.90 -4.51
C MET A 40 15.04 -2.77 -3.86
N GLU A 41 15.84 -3.84 -3.82
CA GLU A 41 17.22 -3.77 -3.32
C GLU A 41 18.12 -2.81 -4.10
N LYS A 42 17.82 -2.60 -5.39
CA LYS A 42 18.59 -1.68 -6.26
C LYS A 42 18.20 -0.22 -6.07
N VAL A 43 16.90 0.03 -5.88
CA VAL A 43 16.35 1.40 -5.90
C VAL A 43 16.07 1.96 -4.50
N ASN A 44 16.11 1.11 -3.49
CA ASN A 44 15.83 1.49 -2.10
C ASN A 44 17.12 1.47 -1.27
N PRO A 45 17.42 2.55 -0.53
CA PRO A 45 18.61 2.60 0.34
C PRO A 45 18.49 1.73 1.60
N CYS A 46 17.32 1.16 1.90
CA CYS A 46 17.11 0.30 3.06
C CYS A 46 17.71 -1.09 2.83
N ARG A 47 18.56 -1.54 3.76
CA ARG A 47 19.08 -2.90 3.73
C ARG A 47 17.99 -3.88 4.10
N GLN A 48 17.56 -4.70 3.14
CA GLN A 48 16.52 -5.72 3.32
C GLN A 48 17.11 -7.04 3.81
N SER A 49 16.31 -7.80 4.56
CA SER A 49 16.59 -9.20 4.92
C SER A 49 15.31 -10.02 4.86
N TYR A 50 15.45 -11.29 4.55
CA TYR A 50 14.36 -12.23 4.29
C TYR A 50 14.40 -13.37 5.29
N HIS A 51 13.29 -13.69 5.87
CA HIS A 51 13.15 -14.64 6.96
C HIS A 51 12.20 -15.75 6.55
N LEU A 52 12.69 -16.98 6.52
CA LEU A 52 12.01 -18.16 5.99
C LEU A 52 11.81 -19.19 7.09
N PHE A 53 10.61 -19.76 7.15
CA PHE A 53 10.24 -20.76 8.14
C PHE A 53 9.77 -22.02 7.43
N TYR A 54 10.46 -23.12 7.71
CA TYR A 54 10.24 -24.41 7.12
C TYR A 54 9.68 -25.42 8.12
N GLU A 55 8.84 -26.30 7.62
CA GLU A 55 8.39 -27.52 8.27
C GLU A 55 8.79 -28.70 7.40
N GLY A 56 9.84 -29.43 7.80
CA GLY A 56 10.57 -30.31 6.85
C GLY A 56 11.16 -29.50 5.73
N ASP A 57 10.86 -29.88 4.49
CA ASP A 57 11.29 -29.16 3.29
C ASP A 57 10.27 -28.12 2.79
N ARG A 58 9.11 -28.02 3.41
CA ARG A 58 8.05 -27.09 3.01
C ARG A 58 8.26 -25.72 3.64
N LEU A 59 8.43 -24.70 2.81
CA LEU A 59 8.32 -23.29 3.22
C LEU A 59 6.85 -22.97 3.53
N TYR A 60 6.52 -22.62 4.80
CA TYR A 60 5.14 -22.37 5.22
C TYR A 60 4.85 -20.96 5.69
N SER A 61 5.90 -20.19 6.02
CA SER A 61 5.77 -18.79 6.41
C SER A 61 7.04 -18.04 6.04
N CYS A 62 6.92 -16.76 5.70
CA CYS A 62 8.07 -15.91 5.43
C CYS A 62 7.73 -14.44 5.69
N PHE A 63 8.77 -13.63 5.89
CA PHE A 63 8.64 -12.18 5.88
C PHE A 63 9.91 -11.49 5.37
N MET A 64 9.73 -10.30 4.84
CA MET A 64 10.80 -9.36 4.55
C MET A 64 10.86 -8.29 5.64
N MET A 65 12.06 -7.87 6.00
CA MET A 65 12.33 -6.88 7.03
C MET A 65 13.45 -5.92 6.63
N PHE A 66 13.36 -4.67 7.09
CA PHE A 66 14.46 -3.72 7.04
C PHE A 66 14.56 -2.92 8.35
N GLU A 67 15.67 -2.22 8.54
CA GLU A 67 15.90 -1.38 9.71
C GLU A 67 16.07 0.08 9.30
N ARG A 68 15.38 0.98 9.99
CA ARG A 68 15.60 2.43 9.84
C ARG A 68 15.19 3.20 11.10
N ARG A 69 15.63 4.43 11.18
CA ARG A 69 15.12 5.37 12.20
C ARG A 69 13.81 5.98 11.69
N PHE A 70 12.77 5.90 12.52
CA PHE A 70 11.46 6.38 12.16
C PHE A 70 10.72 6.94 13.36
N ASN A 71 9.73 7.80 13.12
CA ASN A 71 8.88 8.36 14.17
C ASN A 71 7.79 7.34 14.58
N LEU A 72 7.96 6.71 15.74
CA LEU A 72 6.95 5.80 16.30
C LEU A 72 5.60 6.49 16.56
N PHE A 73 5.62 7.81 16.76
CA PHE A 73 4.45 8.62 17.11
C PHE A 73 3.85 9.31 15.88
N ILE A 74 3.91 8.68 14.71
CA ILE A 74 3.50 9.29 13.44
C ILE A 74 2.04 9.77 13.43
N PHE A 75 1.16 9.12 14.20
CA PHE A 75 -0.25 9.51 14.34
C PHE A 75 -0.51 10.48 15.49
N THR A 76 0.54 11.12 16.00
CA THR A 76 0.46 12.08 17.10
C THR A 76 1.22 13.36 16.76
N LYS A 77 1.14 14.36 17.64
CA LYS A 77 1.94 15.59 17.50
C LYS A 77 3.43 15.42 17.83
N TYR A 78 3.85 14.29 18.39
CA TYR A 78 5.23 14.05 18.80
C TYR A 78 6.06 13.51 17.63
N LYS A 79 7.31 14.01 17.53
CA LYS A 79 8.26 13.62 16.48
C LYS A 79 9.53 13.06 17.13
N ILE A 80 9.53 11.76 17.42
CA ILE A 80 10.65 11.06 18.07
C ILE A 80 11.10 9.94 17.16
N ASN A 81 12.23 10.16 16.47
CA ASN A 81 12.84 9.16 15.59
C ASN A 81 13.70 8.18 16.40
N MET A 82 13.39 6.91 16.34
CA MET A 82 14.12 5.82 16.99
C MET A 82 14.41 4.67 16.03
N PRO A 83 15.46 3.88 16.27
CA PRO A 83 15.76 2.74 15.42
C PRO A 83 14.68 1.68 15.58
N MET A 84 14.13 1.22 14.47
CA MET A 84 13.04 0.24 14.43
C MET A 84 13.30 -0.81 13.37
N LYS A 85 12.82 -2.02 13.63
CA LYS A 85 12.75 -3.12 12.66
C LYS A 85 11.36 -3.16 12.06
N PHE A 86 11.29 -2.97 10.76
CA PHE A 86 10.05 -2.94 10.01
C PHE A 86 9.86 -4.26 9.27
N ILE A 87 8.81 -4.98 9.61
CA ILE A 87 8.26 -6.04 8.77
C ILE A 87 7.20 -5.36 7.90
N TYR A 88 7.69 -4.76 6.84
CA TYR A 88 6.95 -3.88 5.95
C TYR A 88 7.72 -3.70 4.64
N LEU A 89 7.02 -3.42 3.54
CA LEU A 89 7.65 -3.08 2.27
C LEU A 89 8.11 -1.61 2.31
N PRO A 90 9.35 -1.30 1.92
CA PRO A 90 9.85 0.08 2.02
C PRO A 90 9.39 0.94 0.83
N LEU A 91 8.09 1.01 0.59
CA LEU A 91 7.46 1.78 -0.50
C LEU A 91 6.05 2.30 -0.20
N SER A 92 5.67 2.41 1.04
CA SER A 92 4.40 3.02 1.47
C SER A 92 3.15 2.48 0.76
N VAL A 93 3.12 1.19 0.46
CA VAL A 93 1.94 0.49 -0.09
C VAL A 93 1.14 -0.21 1.01
N SER A 94 -0.10 -0.54 0.71
CA SER A 94 -1.02 -1.18 1.66
C SER A 94 -0.90 -2.71 1.73
N HIS A 95 0.14 -3.30 1.16
CA HIS A 95 0.38 -4.73 1.17
C HIS A 95 1.28 -5.14 2.35
N PRO A 96 1.01 -6.30 2.98
CA PRO A 96 1.88 -6.83 4.03
C PRO A 96 3.20 -7.35 3.44
N SER A 97 4.27 -7.36 4.24
CA SER A 97 5.53 -8.02 3.89
C SER A 97 5.74 -9.34 4.65
N ILE A 98 4.67 -9.94 5.13
CA ILE A 98 4.64 -11.21 5.84
C ILE A 98 3.57 -12.12 5.27
N ILE A 99 3.91 -13.38 5.09
CA ILE A 99 2.97 -14.45 4.79
C ILE A 99 2.91 -15.35 6.02
N TRP A 100 1.75 -15.41 6.64
CA TRP A 100 1.51 -16.21 7.83
C TRP A 100 1.28 -17.67 7.46
N GLY A 101 1.95 -18.57 8.17
CA GLY A 101 1.54 -19.97 8.22
C GLY A 101 0.41 -20.18 9.24
N GLU A 102 -0.15 -21.39 9.27
CA GLU A 102 -1.15 -21.77 10.27
C GLU A 102 -0.63 -21.63 11.70
N ASP A 103 0.64 -22.03 11.94
CA ASP A 103 1.32 -21.88 13.22
C ASP A 103 2.29 -20.70 13.19
N LYS A 104 1.99 -19.67 13.97
CA LYS A 104 2.79 -18.45 14.11
C LYS A 104 3.89 -18.56 15.16
N THR A 105 4.03 -19.68 15.86
CA THR A 105 4.93 -19.85 17.02
C THR A 105 6.40 -19.58 16.68
N GLU A 106 6.90 -20.14 15.57
CA GLU A 106 8.30 -19.94 15.18
C GLU A 106 8.58 -18.51 14.69
N VAL A 107 7.61 -17.89 14.02
CA VAL A 107 7.70 -16.47 13.67
C VAL A 107 7.78 -15.61 14.93
N ALA A 108 6.91 -15.84 15.91
CA ALA A 108 6.94 -15.14 17.19
C ALA A 108 8.28 -15.31 17.91
N LYS A 109 8.79 -16.55 18.01
CA LYS A 109 10.11 -16.85 18.61
C LYS A 109 11.26 -16.12 17.91
N ALA A 110 11.27 -16.09 16.57
CA ALA A 110 12.29 -15.40 15.80
C ALA A 110 12.26 -13.89 16.07
N LEU A 111 11.07 -13.29 16.06
CA LEU A 111 10.87 -11.86 16.32
C LEU A 111 11.23 -11.50 17.79
N HIS A 112 10.89 -12.34 18.77
CA HIS A 112 11.24 -12.10 20.19
C HIS A 112 12.75 -12.10 20.44
N LYS A 113 13.52 -12.91 19.71
CA LYS A 113 14.98 -12.91 19.78
C LYS A 113 15.62 -11.61 19.24
N MET A 114 14.91 -10.84 18.41
CA MET A 114 15.43 -9.59 17.84
C MET A 114 15.38 -8.48 18.88
N LYS A 115 16.50 -7.75 19.05
CA LYS A 115 16.61 -6.61 19.96
C LYS A 115 15.89 -5.36 19.42
N GLY A 116 15.39 -4.53 20.33
CA GLY A 116 14.77 -3.23 20.03
C GLY A 116 13.29 -3.33 19.66
N ILE A 117 12.82 -2.27 19.00
CA ILE A 117 11.42 -2.13 18.54
C ILE A 117 11.24 -2.93 17.26
N LYS A 118 10.12 -3.64 17.16
CA LYS A 118 9.68 -4.37 15.96
C LYS A 118 8.24 -3.97 15.66
N ILE A 119 7.98 -3.64 14.40
CA ILE A 119 6.65 -3.32 13.92
C ILE A 119 6.34 -4.13 12.66
N ILE A 120 5.18 -4.77 12.65
CA ILE A 120 4.60 -5.43 11.48
C ILE A 120 3.44 -4.56 11.04
N ILE A 121 3.43 -4.14 9.79
CA ILE A 121 2.44 -3.19 9.26
C ILE A 121 1.58 -3.88 8.19
N ASN A 122 0.36 -3.39 8.01
CA ASN A 122 -0.63 -3.91 7.06
C ASN A 122 -1.04 -5.36 7.34
N VAL A 123 -1.28 -5.69 8.60
CA VAL A 123 -1.87 -6.99 8.96
C VAL A 123 -3.40 -6.92 8.93
N ASP A 124 -4.04 -8.00 8.48
CA ASP A 124 -5.48 -8.14 8.38
C ASP A 124 -6.03 -8.92 9.59
N GLY A 125 -6.11 -8.22 10.71
CA GLY A 125 -6.75 -8.78 11.90
C GLY A 125 -5.92 -9.78 12.71
N GLU A 126 -4.77 -10.24 12.23
CA GLU A 126 -3.91 -11.19 12.93
C GLU A 126 -3.44 -10.67 14.28
N GLU A 127 -3.18 -11.62 15.17
CA GLU A 127 -2.56 -11.39 16.46
C GLU A 127 -1.29 -12.21 16.59
N LEU A 128 -0.31 -11.68 17.34
CA LEU A 128 0.93 -12.37 17.65
C LEU A 128 1.23 -12.22 19.12
N GLU A 129 1.56 -13.35 19.76
CA GLU A 129 1.89 -13.37 21.18
C GLU A 129 2.99 -12.37 21.53
N GLY A 130 2.81 -11.58 22.57
CA GLY A 130 3.76 -10.58 23.02
C GLY A 130 3.74 -9.25 22.27
N PHE A 131 2.94 -9.12 21.21
CA PHE A 131 2.76 -7.87 20.47
C PHE A 131 1.50 -7.12 20.91
N ALA A 132 1.54 -5.80 20.82
CA ALA A 132 0.37 -4.92 20.89
C ALA A 132 -0.19 -4.74 19.49
N LYS A 133 -1.52 -4.85 19.31
CA LYS A 133 -2.22 -4.61 18.06
C LYS A 133 -2.91 -3.26 18.11
N GLY A 134 -2.75 -2.45 17.06
CA GLY A 134 -3.42 -1.16 16.91
C GLY A 134 -3.83 -0.90 15.48
N HIS A 135 -4.79 0.02 15.30
CA HIS A 135 -5.22 0.45 13.97
C HIS A 135 -4.09 1.16 13.23
N TYR A 136 -3.91 0.78 11.97
CA TYR A 136 -3.06 1.44 10.99
C TYR A 136 -3.94 2.12 9.93
N LEU A 137 -3.33 2.76 8.94
CA LEU A 137 -4.05 3.42 7.85
C LEU A 137 -4.93 2.41 7.09
N PRO A 138 -6.26 2.58 7.06
CA PRO A 138 -7.13 1.71 6.28
C PRO A 138 -6.89 1.87 4.78
N ILE A 139 -7.40 0.92 4.00
CA ILE A 139 -7.35 0.95 2.54
C ILE A 139 -8.74 1.15 1.96
N CYS A 140 -8.82 1.82 0.81
CA CYS A 140 -10.05 1.97 0.03
C CYS A 140 -10.05 1.03 -1.16
N ILE A 141 -11.09 0.20 -1.27
CA ILE A 141 -11.28 -0.74 -2.38
C ILE A 141 -12.68 -0.53 -2.98
N LEU A 142 -12.74 -0.37 -4.30
CA LEU A 142 -13.97 -0.36 -5.07
C LEU A 142 -14.16 -1.75 -5.71
N GLU A 143 -15.33 -2.37 -5.52
CA GLU A 143 -15.75 -3.53 -6.28
C GLU A 143 -16.42 -3.06 -7.57
N ASN A 144 -15.76 -3.30 -8.70
CA ASN A 144 -16.28 -2.99 -10.02
C ASN A 144 -17.28 -4.07 -10.46
N ARG A 145 -18.46 -3.64 -10.88
CA ARG A 145 -19.56 -4.50 -11.36
C ARG A 145 -20.20 -3.97 -12.64
N TRP A 146 -19.64 -2.92 -13.20
CA TRP A 146 -20.17 -2.23 -14.38
C TRP A 146 -19.40 -2.64 -15.64
N LYS A 147 -20.10 -2.54 -16.77
CA LYS A 147 -19.52 -2.83 -18.09
C LYS A 147 -18.95 -1.61 -18.77
N THR A 148 -19.50 -0.44 -18.45
CA THR A 148 -19.04 0.85 -19.00
C THR A 148 -18.87 1.87 -17.88
N PHE A 149 -18.05 2.88 -18.14
CA PHE A 149 -17.87 3.98 -17.21
C PHE A 149 -19.16 4.79 -17.03
N GLU A 150 -19.97 4.89 -18.09
CA GLU A 150 -21.27 5.55 -18.09
C GLU A 150 -22.26 4.82 -17.17
N ASP A 151 -22.29 3.47 -17.18
CA ASP A 151 -23.09 2.66 -16.26
C ASP A 151 -22.67 2.90 -14.80
N TYR A 152 -21.35 2.94 -14.56
CA TYR A 152 -20.80 3.22 -13.24
C TYR A 152 -21.26 4.60 -12.73
N ILE A 153 -21.06 5.66 -13.50
CA ILE A 153 -21.50 7.02 -13.13
C ILE A 153 -23.04 7.07 -13.04
N GLY A 154 -23.75 6.41 -13.93
CA GLY A 154 -25.21 6.32 -13.97
C GLY A 154 -25.82 5.64 -12.75
N SER A 155 -25.11 4.68 -12.13
CA SER A 155 -25.54 3.97 -10.94
C SER A 155 -25.48 4.81 -9.64
N MET A 156 -24.71 5.92 -9.68
CA MET A 156 -24.53 6.78 -8.53
C MET A 156 -25.77 7.64 -8.23
N ARG A 157 -25.97 7.97 -6.96
CA ARG A 157 -26.92 8.98 -6.51
C ARG A 157 -26.55 10.36 -7.08
N ALA A 158 -27.55 11.22 -7.26
CA ALA A 158 -27.40 12.49 -8.01
C ALA A 158 -26.29 13.41 -7.50
N SER A 159 -26.08 13.49 -6.19
CA SER A 159 -25.04 14.35 -5.58
C SER A 159 -23.63 13.93 -5.96
N TYR A 160 -23.32 12.62 -5.88
CA TYR A 160 -21.99 12.08 -6.21
C TYR A 160 -21.74 12.16 -7.73
N ARG A 161 -22.73 11.73 -8.53
CA ARG A 161 -22.66 11.83 -9.99
C ARG A 161 -22.40 13.28 -10.43
N ARG A 162 -23.12 14.25 -9.86
CA ARG A 162 -22.93 15.68 -10.17
C ARG A 162 -21.51 16.14 -9.84
N ARG A 163 -20.97 15.74 -8.68
CA ARG A 163 -19.61 16.13 -8.25
C ARG A 163 -18.54 15.57 -9.19
N ILE A 164 -18.67 14.31 -9.60
CA ILE A 164 -17.72 13.69 -10.54
C ILE A 164 -17.83 14.33 -11.92
N ASN A 165 -19.06 14.56 -12.43
CA ASN A 165 -19.26 15.23 -13.73
C ASN A 165 -18.71 16.66 -13.74
N GLN A 166 -18.79 17.40 -12.62
CA GLN A 166 -18.14 18.70 -12.46
C GLN A 166 -16.63 18.61 -12.57
N ALA A 167 -16.01 17.57 -11.98
CA ALA A 167 -14.57 17.35 -12.09
C ALA A 167 -14.17 17.01 -13.53
N LEU A 168 -14.92 16.14 -14.21
CA LEU A 168 -14.69 15.78 -15.60
C LEU A 168 -14.82 16.99 -16.53
N GLU A 169 -15.81 17.88 -16.30
CA GLU A 169 -15.96 19.11 -17.07
C GLU A 169 -14.80 20.08 -16.87
N LYS A 170 -14.31 20.24 -15.63
CA LYS A 170 -13.10 21.02 -15.36
C LYS A 170 -11.87 20.42 -16.03
N GLY A 171 -11.76 19.10 -16.03
CA GLY A 171 -10.66 18.35 -16.65
C GLY A 171 -10.80 18.08 -18.14
N LYS A 172 -11.79 18.65 -18.85
CA LYS A 172 -12.05 18.32 -20.26
C LYS A 172 -10.92 18.63 -21.24
N SER A 173 -10.01 19.53 -20.84
CA SER A 173 -8.79 19.84 -21.61
C SER A 173 -7.60 18.96 -21.25
N ILE A 174 -7.74 18.07 -20.27
CA ILE A 174 -6.70 17.11 -19.91
C ILE A 174 -6.66 16.03 -21.00
N THR A 175 -5.49 15.80 -21.56
CA THR A 175 -5.22 14.64 -22.42
C THR A 175 -4.45 13.58 -21.64
N TYR A 176 -4.76 12.31 -21.91
CA TYR A 176 -4.20 11.17 -21.22
C TYR A 176 -3.30 10.38 -22.17
N GLU A 177 -2.10 10.03 -21.71
CA GLU A 177 -1.11 9.30 -22.50
C GLU A 177 -0.43 8.26 -21.62
N GLU A 178 -0.39 7.00 -22.04
CA GLU A 178 0.41 5.98 -21.37
C GLU A 178 1.89 6.21 -21.72
N LEU A 179 2.75 6.26 -20.69
CA LEU A 179 4.20 6.30 -20.88
C LEU A 179 4.65 4.93 -21.38
N PRO A 180 5.20 4.82 -22.60
CA PRO A 180 5.51 3.52 -23.20
C PRO A 180 6.56 2.72 -22.44
N ASP A 181 7.47 3.41 -21.76
CA ASP A 181 8.55 2.81 -20.96
C ASP A 181 8.83 3.70 -19.76
N ASN A 182 8.80 3.13 -18.56
CA ASN A 182 9.09 3.89 -17.34
C ASN A 182 10.52 4.45 -17.30
N ARG A 183 11.45 3.97 -18.13
CA ARG A 183 12.79 4.59 -18.28
C ARG A 183 12.72 6.01 -18.80
N ASP A 184 11.64 6.39 -19.47
CA ASP A 184 11.37 7.75 -19.95
C ASP A 184 10.77 8.66 -18.86
N PHE A 185 10.61 8.18 -17.62
CA PHE A 185 10.14 8.98 -16.49
C PHE A 185 11.18 10.05 -16.13
N THR A 186 10.80 11.33 -16.32
CA THR A 186 11.73 12.47 -16.22
C THR A 186 11.87 12.99 -14.79
N ASP A 187 12.88 13.87 -14.57
CA ASP A 187 13.06 14.56 -13.28
C ASP A 187 11.91 15.55 -13.01
N GLU A 188 11.30 16.14 -14.05
CA GLU A 188 10.11 16.98 -13.90
C GLU A 188 8.92 16.18 -13.37
N MET A 189 8.70 14.97 -13.88
CA MET A 189 7.67 14.06 -13.34
C MET A 189 7.96 13.67 -11.90
N TYR A 190 9.25 13.42 -11.57
CA TYR A 190 9.63 13.16 -10.19
C TYR A 190 9.34 14.36 -9.27
N GLY A 191 9.54 15.58 -9.75
CA GLY A 191 9.17 16.80 -9.03
C GLY A 191 7.68 16.91 -8.72
N LEU A 192 6.79 16.35 -9.58
CA LEU A 192 5.36 16.26 -9.29
C LEU A 192 5.06 15.28 -8.15
N TYR A 193 5.77 14.14 -8.09
CA TYR A 193 5.68 13.22 -6.96
C TYR A 193 6.17 13.88 -5.65
N GLU A 194 7.28 14.62 -5.70
CA GLU A 194 7.80 15.32 -4.54
C GLU A 194 6.79 16.31 -3.95
N GLN A 195 6.05 17.03 -4.80
CA GLN A 195 4.96 17.91 -4.36
C GLN A 195 3.89 17.12 -3.57
N VAL A 196 3.45 15.97 -4.07
CA VAL A 196 2.46 15.13 -3.36
C VAL A 196 3.02 14.59 -2.06
N PHE A 197 4.29 14.15 -2.05
CA PHE A 197 4.95 13.66 -0.84
C PHE A 197 5.05 14.74 0.24
N ASP A 198 5.45 15.95 -0.14
CA ASP A 198 5.66 17.08 0.79
C ASP A 198 4.35 17.60 1.38
N HIS A 199 3.22 17.47 0.64
CA HIS A 199 1.88 17.81 1.12
C HIS A 199 1.17 16.65 1.83
N SER A 200 1.79 15.47 1.90
CA SER A 200 1.20 14.31 2.56
C SER A 200 1.14 14.51 4.08
N GLU A 201 -0.03 14.24 4.67
CA GLU A 201 -0.22 14.25 6.12
C GLU A 201 0.68 13.23 6.84
N TYR A 202 0.92 12.08 6.21
CA TYR A 202 1.74 10.99 6.73
C TYR A 202 2.88 10.68 5.78
N SER A 203 4.03 11.35 5.97
CA SER A 203 5.24 11.09 5.19
C SER A 203 5.93 9.81 5.68
N LEU A 204 5.61 8.67 5.05
CA LEU A 204 6.17 7.37 5.43
C LEU A 204 7.54 7.14 4.76
N GLU A 205 7.56 6.89 3.47
CA GLU A 205 8.74 6.57 2.69
C GLU A 205 8.81 7.49 1.48
N LYS A 206 9.95 8.18 1.28
CA LYS A 206 10.20 8.93 0.05
C LYS A 206 10.96 8.02 -0.92
N LEU A 207 10.35 7.74 -2.04
CA LEU A 207 10.96 6.93 -3.09
C LEU A 207 11.93 7.75 -3.92
N THR A 208 12.89 7.07 -4.53
CA THR A 208 13.86 7.71 -5.44
C THR A 208 13.29 7.82 -6.85
N ALA A 209 13.83 8.71 -7.68
CA ALA A 209 13.47 8.78 -9.10
C ALA A 209 13.72 7.45 -9.83
N ASP A 210 14.75 6.70 -9.42
CA ASP A 210 15.07 5.39 -9.99
C ASP A 210 14.01 4.33 -9.71
N PHE A 211 13.23 4.46 -8.63
CA PHE A 211 12.07 3.61 -8.42
C PHE A 211 11.07 3.79 -9.57
N PHE A 212 10.67 5.02 -9.86
CA PHE A 212 9.67 5.33 -10.90
C PHE A 212 10.14 4.95 -12.31
N ARG A 213 11.46 5.01 -12.58
CA ARG A 213 12.06 4.62 -13.87
C ARG A 213 12.13 3.12 -14.11
N ASN A 214 12.02 2.33 -13.07
CA ASN A 214 12.23 0.87 -13.15
C ASN A 214 11.07 0.06 -12.58
N ASP A 215 10.02 0.74 -12.13
CA ASP A 215 8.86 0.09 -11.54
C ASP A 215 8.09 -0.77 -12.57
N ILE A 216 7.36 -1.76 -12.05
CA ILE A 216 6.53 -2.67 -12.85
C ILE A 216 5.16 -2.07 -13.20
N SER A 217 4.87 -0.87 -12.72
CA SER A 217 3.61 -0.19 -12.94
C SER A 217 3.46 0.35 -14.36
N LYS A 218 2.22 0.62 -14.76
CA LYS A 218 1.90 1.45 -15.90
C LYS A 218 1.79 2.89 -15.46
N THR A 219 2.49 3.79 -16.12
CA THR A 219 2.43 5.22 -15.86
C THR A 219 1.52 5.90 -16.87
N ILE A 220 0.47 6.56 -16.39
CA ILE A 220 -0.45 7.37 -17.20
C ILE A 220 -0.17 8.84 -16.91
N LEU A 221 0.16 9.58 -17.96
CA LEU A 221 0.42 11.02 -17.93
C LEU A 221 -0.87 11.80 -18.13
N LEU A 222 -1.08 12.85 -17.37
CA LEU A 222 -2.14 13.83 -17.55
C LEU A 222 -1.50 15.13 -18.06
N LYS A 223 -1.81 15.49 -19.30
CA LYS A 223 -1.21 16.65 -19.97
C LYS A 223 -2.25 17.77 -20.17
N ILE A 224 -1.81 18.99 -19.95
CA ILE A 224 -2.59 20.22 -20.19
C ILE A 224 -1.76 21.12 -21.11
N GLY A 225 -2.32 21.50 -22.25
CA GLY A 225 -1.57 22.28 -23.23
C GLY A 225 -0.28 21.62 -23.74
N GLY A 226 -0.22 20.28 -23.72
CA GLY A 226 0.94 19.48 -24.14
C GLY A 226 1.99 19.27 -23.06
N LYS A 227 1.89 19.94 -21.90
CA LYS A 227 2.81 19.77 -20.76
C LYS A 227 2.27 18.70 -19.81
N THR A 228 3.12 17.81 -19.31
CA THR A 228 2.77 16.84 -18.25
C THR A 228 2.62 17.60 -16.93
N GLU A 229 1.40 17.66 -16.43
CA GLU A 229 1.05 18.35 -15.18
C GLU A 229 0.69 17.37 -14.06
N ALA A 230 0.46 16.11 -14.41
CA ALA A 230 0.24 15.05 -13.45
C ALA A 230 0.57 13.68 -14.05
N PHE A 231 0.79 12.71 -13.19
CA PHE A 231 0.86 11.30 -13.55
C PHE A 231 0.21 10.42 -12.48
N LEU A 232 -0.17 9.23 -12.86
CA LEU A 232 -0.59 8.16 -11.95
C LEU A 232 0.05 6.84 -12.37
N GLN A 233 0.36 5.98 -11.39
CA GLN A 233 0.90 4.65 -11.60
C GLN A 233 -0.08 3.58 -11.16
N LEU A 234 -0.26 2.58 -12.03
CA LEU A 234 -1.18 1.47 -11.84
C LEU A 234 -0.44 0.13 -11.95
N ILE A 235 -0.72 -0.78 -11.05
CA ILE A 235 -0.28 -2.18 -11.15
C ILE A 235 -1.48 -3.05 -11.48
N GLU A 236 -1.34 -3.85 -12.53
CA GLU A 236 -2.33 -4.86 -12.94
C GLU A 236 -2.06 -6.19 -12.21
N ASP A 237 -2.64 -6.36 -11.03
CA ASP A 237 -2.59 -7.63 -10.31
C ASP A 237 -3.66 -8.59 -10.82
N ARG A 238 -3.37 -9.24 -11.96
CA ARG A 238 -4.29 -10.19 -12.62
C ARG A 238 -4.55 -11.45 -11.79
N LYS A 239 -3.66 -11.83 -10.88
CA LYS A 239 -3.86 -12.98 -10.01
C LYS A 239 -4.96 -12.76 -8.97
N ASN A 240 -5.08 -11.52 -8.51
CA ASN A 240 -6.10 -11.11 -7.55
C ASN A 240 -7.30 -10.39 -8.20
N ASP A 241 -7.31 -10.29 -9.55
CA ASP A 241 -8.32 -9.54 -10.31
C ASP A 241 -8.46 -8.08 -9.81
N MET A 242 -7.32 -7.45 -9.51
CA MET A 242 -7.23 -6.16 -8.85
C MET A 242 -6.36 -5.18 -9.63
N LEU A 243 -6.89 -3.97 -9.87
CA LEU A 243 -6.11 -2.81 -10.29
C LEU A 243 -5.66 -2.03 -9.06
N ILE A 244 -4.36 -1.85 -8.89
CA ILE A 244 -3.79 -1.14 -7.74
C ILE A 244 -3.35 0.25 -8.19
N PHE A 245 -3.91 1.29 -7.57
CA PHE A 245 -3.39 2.65 -7.64
C PHE A 245 -2.20 2.77 -6.69
N GLU A 246 -1.01 2.84 -7.27
CA GLU A 246 0.23 2.77 -6.51
C GLU A 246 0.70 4.16 -6.07
N PHE A 247 1.05 5.02 -7.02
CA PHE A 247 1.55 6.37 -6.76
C PHE A 247 0.96 7.38 -7.74
N CYS A 248 1.06 8.65 -7.38
CA CYS A 248 0.79 9.76 -8.28
C CYS A 248 1.69 10.96 -7.95
N GLY A 249 1.78 11.85 -8.92
CA GLY A 249 2.34 13.17 -8.76
C GLY A 249 1.50 14.18 -9.54
N TYR A 250 1.37 15.40 -9.04
CA TYR A 250 0.68 16.47 -9.76
C TYR A 250 1.10 17.84 -9.27
N ASP A 251 0.96 18.84 -10.14
CA ASP A 251 1.21 20.22 -9.80
C ASP A 251 0.07 20.79 -8.93
N TYR A 252 0.39 21.12 -7.69
CA TYR A 252 -0.55 21.70 -6.74
C TYR A 252 -1.09 23.07 -7.15
N ALA A 253 -0.33 23.83 -7.95
CA ALA A 253 -0.74 25.17 -8.38
C ALA A 253 -2.02 25.14 -9.24
N ILE A 254 -2.22 24.06 -10.01
CA ILE A 254 -3.38 23.91 -10.91
C ILE A 254 -4.35 22.81 -10.46
N ALA A 255 -4.01 22.08 -9.42
CA ALA A 255 -4.76 20.90 -8.98
C ALA A 255 -6.25 21.19 -8.74
N HIS A 256 -6.57 22.36 -8.17
CA HIS A 256 -7.95 22.76 -7.88
C HIS A 256 -8.69 23.27 -9.13
N GLU A 257 -8.00 23.94 -10.05
CA GLU A 257 -8.59 24.46 -11.30
C GLU A 257 -9.13 23.33 -12.14
N TYR A 258 -8.34 22.26 -12.32
CA TYR A 258 -8.68 21.10 -13.14
C TYR A 258 -9.26 19.93 -12.36
N ASP A 259 -9.48 20.05 -11.04
CA ASP A 259 -9.87 18.91 -10.17
C ASP A 259 -9.01 17.66 -10.43
N ILE A 260 -7.67 17.83 -10.52
CA ILE A 260 -6.70 16.81 -10.95
C ILE A 260 -6.91 15.47 -10.24
N TYR A 261 -7.01 15.48 -8.91
CA TYR A 261 -7.14 14.24 -8.15
C TYR A 261 -8.45 13.48 -8.45
N TYR A 262 -9.58 14.18 -8.64
CA TYR A 262 -10.83 13.55 -9.06
C TYR A 262 -10.76 13.00 -10.49
N ASN A 263 -10.08 13.69 -11.39
CA ASN A 263 -9.83 13.21 -12.75
C ASN A 263 -8.94 11.97 -12.75
N MET A 264 -7.92 11.89 -11.86
CA MET A 264 -7.14 10.67 -11.66
C MET A 264 -8.01 9.50 -11.19
N LEU A 265 -8.84 9.68 -10.14
CA LEU A 265 -9.73 8.63 -9.63
C LEU A 265 -10.73 8.17 -10.71
N ALA A 266 -11.26 9.10 -11.52
CA ALA A 266 -12.13 8.77 -12.65
C ALA A 266 -11.38 7.95 -13.71
N THR A 267 -10.15 8.33 -14.05
CA THR A 267 -9.28 7.60 -14.99
C THR A 267 -8.99 6.18 -14.51
N ILE A 268 -8.64 6.01 -13.24
CA ILE A 268 -8.40 4.70 -12.63
C ILE A 268 -9.66 3.82 -12.70
N SER A 269 -10.82 4.39 -12.33
CA SER A 269 -12.09 3.66 -12.37
C SER A 269 -12.46 3.25 -13.79
N ARG A 270 -12.29 4.15 -14.76
CA ARG A 270 -12.51 3.88 -16.19
C ARG A 270 -11.58 2.78 -16.69
N TYR A 271 -10.29 2.89 -16.38
CA TYR A 271 -9.29 1.88 -16.76
C TYR A 271 -9.65 0.50 -16.22
N ALA A 272 -10.04 0.42 -14.95
CA ALA A 272 -10.44 -0.85 -14.35
C ALA A 272 -11.65 -1.48 -15.04
N ILE A 273 -12.66 -0.69 -15.39
CA ILE A 273 -13.86 -1.15 -16.10
C ILE A 273 -13.51 -1.65 -17.50
N GLU A 274 -12.77 -0.84 -18.28
CA GLU A 274 -12.39 -1.15 -19.66
C GLU A 274 -11.49 -2.40 -19.76
N HIS A 275 -10.65 -2.64 -18.73
CA HIS A 275 -9.74 -3.80 -18.70
C HIS A 275 -10.28 -4.98 -17.88
N GLY A 276 -11.52 -4.89 -17.39
CA GLY A 276 -12.27 -5.98 -16.76
C GLY A 276 -11.75 -6.38 -15.38
N PHE A 277 -11.12 -5.47 -14.61
CA PHE A 277 -10.74 -5.73 -13.23
C PHE A 277 -11.95 -5.70 -12.31
N ARG A 278 -12.08 -6.70 -11.46
CA ARG A 278 -13.15 -6.76 -10.46
C ARG A 278 -12.93 -5.81 -9.30
N TYR A 279 -11.69 -5.60 -8.89
CA TYR A 279 -11.37 -4.75 -7.75
C TYR A 279 -10.44 -3.61 -8.15
N VAL A 280 -10.68 -2.43 -7.55
CA VAL A 280 -9.78 -1.28 -7.63
C VAL A 280 -9.32 -0.93 -6.24
N GLN A 281 -8.04 -1.12 -5.96
CA GLN A 281 -7.43 -0.68 -4.72
C GLN A 281 -6.92 0.76 -4.89
N PHE A 282 -7.62 1.73 -4.31
CA PHE A 282 -7.19 3.13 -4.31
C PHE A 282 -6.11 3.45 -3.26
N GLY A 283 -5.72 2.46 -2.45
CA GLY A 283 -4.71 2.63 -1.42
C GLY A 283 -5.21 3.39 -0.18
N GLN A 284 -4.25 3.90 0.59
CA GLN A 284 -4.46 4.59 1.86
C GLN A 284 -4.63 6.10 1.66
N THR A 285 -5.05 6.82 2.71
CA THR A 285 -5.26 8.29 2.76
C THR A 285 -6.30 8.82 1.76
N ALA A 286 -6.55 10.13 1.76
CA ALA A 286 -7.55 10.79 0.90
C ALA A 286 -8.92 10.07 0.87
N TYR A 287 -9.34 9.52 2.01
CA TYR A 287 -10.52 8.64 2.14
C TYR A 287 -11.80 9.28 1.62
N ASP A 288 -12.05 10.56 1.95
CA ASP A 288 -13.25 11.29 1.53
C ASP A 288 -13.46 11.24 0.01
N ALA A 289 -12.42 11.53 -0.76
CA ALA A 289 -12.50 11.51 -2.22
C ALA A 289 -12.75 10.09 -2.75
N LYS A 290 -11.98 9.11 -2.28
CA LYS A 290 -12.06 7.72 -2.72
C LYS A 290 -13.41 7.08 -2.42
N MET A 291 -13.95 7.35 -1.23
CA MET A 291 -15.26 6.83 -0.84
C MET A 291 -16.41 7.50 -1.60
N LYS A 292 -16.26 8.76 -2.03
CA LYS A 292 -17.22 9.42 -2.96
C LYS A 292 -17.21 8.80 -4.36
N PHE A 293 -16.18 8.05 -4.71
CA PHE A 293 -16.14 7.16 -5.88
C PHE A 293 -16.73 5.77 -5.61
N GLY A 294 -17.31 5.53 -4.43
CA GLY A 294 -17.97 4.28 -4.06
C GLY A 294 -17.02 3.21 -3.51
N ALA A 295 -15.77 3.56 -3.23
CA ALA A 295 -14.87 2.64 -2.53
C ALA A 295 -15.32 2.42 -1.08
N LYS A 296 -15.13 1.21 -0.59
CA LYS A 296 -15.33 0.85 0.82
C LYS A 296 -14.01 0.86 1.56
N MET A 297 -14.04 1.22 2.84
CA MET A 297 -12.87 1.24 3.70
C MET A 297 -12.66 -0.12 4.36
N PHE A 298 -11.44 -0.67 4.27
CA PHE A 298 -11.01 -1.89 4.95
C PHE A 298 -9.94 -1.55 5.97
N TYR A 299 -10.13 -2.03 7.20
CA TYR A 299 -9.24 -1.71 8.30
C TYR A 299 -7.96 -2.53 8.21
N ASN A 300 -6.84 -1.84 8.38
CA ASN A 300 -5.52 -2.43 8.56
C ASN A 300 -5.04 -2.24 9.99
N TYR A 301 -4.14 -3.11 10.40
CA TYR A 301 -3.56 -3.06 11.73
C TYR A 301 -2.04 -3.10 11.66
N TYR A 302 -1.41 -2.70 12.76
CA TYR A 302 -0.02 -3.00 13.03
C TYR A 302 0.10 -3.90 14.26
N LEU A 303 1.21 -4.64 14.33
CA LEU A 303 1.65 -5.37 15.51
C LEU A 303 2.97 -4.77 15.98
N LEU A 304 3.06 -4.35 17.23
CA LEU A 304 4.19 -3.61 17.78
C LEU A 304 4.73 -4.30 19.05
N SER A 305 6.04 -4.48 19.13
CA SER A 305 6.67 -5.03 20.32
C SER A 305 8.07 -4.45 20.57
N HIS A 306 8.55 -4.62 21.80
CA HIS A 306 9.92 -4.30 22.20
C HIS A 306 10.59 -5.48 22.91
N SER A 307 11.90 -5.66 22.70
CA SER A 307 12.64 -6.77 23.34
C SER A 307 12.82 -6.62 24.85
N ASN A 308 12.76 -5.39 25.39
CA ASN A 308 12.77 -5.18 26.85
C ASN A 308 11.35 -5.36 27.39
N PRO A 309 11.13 -6.26 28.38
CA PRO A 309 9.79 -6.57 28.90
C PRO A 309 9.05 -5.37 29.49
N LEU A 310 9.75 -4.47 30.17
CA LEU A 310 9.13 -3.29 30.78
C LEU A 310 8.64 -2.31 29.71
N ILE A 311 9.47 -2.04 28.68
CA ILE A 311 9.08 -1.19 27.56
C ILE A 311 7.93 -1.84 26.79
N ASN A 312 7.99 -3.15 26.58
CA ASN A 312 6.92 -3.89 25.90
C ASN A 312 5.60 -3.82 26.68
N TRP A 313 5.65 -3.92 28.00
CA TRP A 313 4.48 -3.75 28.85
C TRP A 313 3.90 -2.33 28.72
N LEU A 314 4.73 -1.28 28.71
CA LEU A 314 4.30 0.11 28.48
C LEU A 314 3.64 0.29 27.12
N ILE A 315 4.24 -0.28 26.04
CA ILE A 315 3.66 -0.27 24.70
C ILE A 315 2.27 -0.90 24.73
N LYS A 316 2.12 -2.10 25.30
CA LYS A 316 0.82 -2.79 25.38
C LYS A 316 -0.21 -2.00 26.19
N ARG A 317 0.22 -1.36 27.28
CA ARG A 317 -0.65 -0.58 28.17
C ARG A 317 -1.16 0.72 27.53
N HIS A 318 -0.33 1.35 26.67
CA HIS A 318 -0.60 2.65 26.08
C HIS A 318 -0.75 2.62 24.55
N ASN A 319 -0.98 1.44 23.98
CA ASN A 319 -1.07 1.25 22.54
C ASN A 319 -2.14 2.14 21.86
N GLY A 320 -3.25 2.40 22.53
CA GLY A 320 -4.30 3.29 22.02
C GLY A 320 -3.85 4.71 21.68
N PHE A 321 -2.71 5.16 22.26
CA PHE A 321 -2.12 6.46 21.94
C PHE A 321 -1.28 6.43 20.64
N LEU A 322 -0.78 5.26 20.24
CA LEU A 322 0.10 5.09 19.09
C LEU A 322 -0.65 4.77 17.79
N GLN A 323 -1.92 4.37 17.89
CA GLN A 323 -2.69 3.91 16.74
C GLN A 323 -3.31 5.05 15.94
N TYR A 324 -3.58 4.79 14.68
CA TYR A 324 -4.37 5.65 13.82
C TYR A 324 -5.79 5.79 14.39
N LYS A 325 -6.29 7.02 14.44
CA LYS A 325 -7.68 7.29 14.83
C LYS A 325 -8.56 7.16 13.62
N VAL A 326 -9.26 6.05 13.53
CA VAL A 326 -10.19 5.80 12.43
C VAL A 326 -11.35 6.79 12.51
N THR A 327 -11.64 7.46 11.40
CA THR A 327 -12.83 8.28 11.24
C THR A 327 -13.88 7.45 10.51
N ASP A 328 -15.07 7.37 11.08
CA ASP A 328 -16.20 6.70 10.42
C ASP A 328 -16.76 7.63 9.33
N TYR A 329 -16.66 7.16 8.10
CA TYR A 329 -17.26 7.80 6.94
C TYR A 329 -18.50 7.00 6.52
N HIS A 330 -19.62 7.69 6.32
CA HIS A 330 -20.85 7.09 5.83
C HIS A 330 -21.23 7.72 4.50
N PHE A 331 -20.98 6.99 3.42
CA PHE A 331 -21.35 7.41 2.08
C PHE A 331 -22.21 6.32 1.42
N ASN A 332 -23.44 6.67 1.04
CA ASN A 332 -24.34 5.84 0.23
C ASN A 332 -24.22 6.33 -1.21
N VAL A 333 -23.20 5.86 -1.92
CA VAL A 333 -22.86 6.37 -3.24
C VAL A 333 -23.79 5.84 -4.32
N PHE A 334 -24.11 4.54 -4.26
CA PHE A 334 -24.91 3.89 -5.28
C PHE A 334 -26.39 3.83 -4.92
N LYS A 335 -27.26 3.83 -5.96
CA LYS A 335 -28.73 3.86 -5.81
C LYS A 335 -29.30 2.59 -5.17
N ASP A 336 -28.61 1.46 -5.37
CA ASP A 336 -28.98 0.14 -4.87
C ASP A 336 -28.44 -0.15 -3.45
N GLU A 337 -27.64 0.74 -2.88
CA GLU A 337 -27.25 0.68 -1.47
C GLU A 337 -28.44 1.12 -0.61
N ASN A 338 -28.97 0.19 0.19
CA ASN A 338 -29.98 0.53 1.17
C ASN A 338 -29.40 1.41 2.27
N GLU A 339 -30.20 2.38 2.75
CA GLU A 339 -29.88 3.14 3.95
C GLU A 339 -29.93 2.16 5.15
N ASN A 340 -28.77 1.69 5.58
CA ASN A 340 -28.62 0.98 6.85
C ASN A 340 -28.23 1.97 7.95
#